data_b7eb1ac9b999d674c80ff7c0ca6c4ed3
#
_entry.id   b7eb1ac9b999d674c80ff7c0ca6c4ed3
#
_cell.length_a   1.000
_cell.length_b   1.000
_cell.length_c   1.000
_cell.angle_alpha   90.00
_cell.angle_beta   90.00
_cell.angle_gamma   90.00
#
_symmetry.space_group_name_H-M   'P 1'
#
loop_
_entity.id
_entity.type
_entity.pdbx_description
1 polymer ?
#
loop_
_entity_poly.entity_id
_entity_poly.type
_entity_poly.pdbx_seq_one_letter_code
_entity_poly.pdbx_strand_id
1 'polypeptide(L)'
;MSEPLIVPLRCPRCGGELAGLSHDVVFWCGGCAMPLEVVQGQLIERRGSTARAVLDLPGTRRHLPVWALRVQVASSWEDPEREASAKNVSLSEWVYITAFDLHNPSYFGDPGLVFTQKRVQFEPAAPAPALGCSRSLEEAKAFIEPHLLTIIDRRVDVTGLTLSAVVEDVVLWGIPFADQGAILQDCIVGLKYPAAALNDVGALRTVKES
;
A
#
# COMPACT_ATOMS: atom_id res chain seq x y z
N MET A 1 -2.15 -6.69 -34.40
CA MET A 1 -2.43 -7.64 -33.30
C MET A 1 -1.11 -7.78 -32.55
N SER A 2 -1.02 -7.22 -31.34
CA SER A 2 0.16 -7.41 -30.51
C SER A 2 0.20 -8.85 -30.02
N GLU A 3 1.34 -9.52 -30.15
CA GLU A 3 1.55 -10.83 -29.57
C GLU A 3 1.28 -10.81 -28.06
N PRO A 4 0.67 -11.87 -27.49
CA PRO A 4 0.48 -11.94 -26.05
C PRO A 4 1.86 -11.94 -25.35
N LEU A 5 2.07 -10.96 -24.50
CA LEU A 5 3.29 -10.82 -23.73
C LEU A 5 3.30 -11.88 -22.62
N ILE A 6 4.14 -12.90 -22.76
CA ILE A 6 4.30 -13.93 -21.72
C ILE A 6 5.47 -13.53 -20.82
N VAL A 7 5.18 -13.20 -19.59
CA VAL A 7 6.20 -12.92 -18.57
C VAL A 7 6.42 -14.19 -17.73
N PRO A 8 7.64 -14.76 -17.71
CA PRO A 8 7.92 -15.89 -16.84
C PRO A 8 7.84 -15.44 -15.37
N LEU A 9 6.93 -16.03 -14.59
CA LEU A 9 6.78 -15.74 -13.16
C LEU A 9 7.84 -16.46 -12.32
N ARG A 10 9.13 -16.18 -12.61
CA ARG A 10 10.29 -16.68 -11.86
C ARG A 10 11.16 -15.52 -11.40
N CYS A 11 11.62 -15.62 -10.18
CA CYS A 11 12.49 -14.61 -9.60
C CYS A 11 13.85 -14.57 -10.33
N PRO A 12 14.26 -13.42 -10.89
CA PRO A 12 15.55 -13.32 -11.58
C PRO A 12 16.74 -13.46 -10.61
N ARG A 13 16.52 -13.25 -9.31
CA ARG A 13 17.57 -13.30 -8.29
C ARG A 13 17.86 -14.72 -7.78
N CYS A 14 16.84 -15.52 -7.53
CA CYS A 14 17.02 -16.85 -6.90
C CYS A 14 16.38 -17.99 -7.70
N GLY A 15 15.71 -17.71 -8.83
CA GLY A 15 15.01 -18.70 -9.65
C GLY A 15 13.71 -19.24 -9.04
N GLY A 16 13.35 -18.81 -7.82
CA GLY A 16 12.13 -19.25 -7.14
C GLY A 16 10.85 -18.80 -7.85
N GLU A 17 9.75 -19.47 -7.57
CA GLU A 17 8.44 -19.10 -8.10
C GLU A 17 7.95 -17.79 -7.47
N LEU A 18 7.25 -16.99 -8.29
CA LEU A 18 6.62 -15.77 -7.84
C LEU A 18 5.20 -16.07 -7.39
N ALA A 19 4.87 -15.64 -6.17
CA ALA A 19 3.53 -15.73 -5.62
C ALA A 19 2.72 -14.47 -5.94
N GLY A 20 1.48 -14.64 -6.36
CA GLY A 20 0.55 -13.56 -6.67
C GLY A 20 -0.79 -14.09 -7.14
N LEU A 21 -1.75 -13.20 -7.25
CA LEU A 21 -3.08 -13.45 -7.77
C LEU A 21 -3.15 -13.07 -9.26
N SER A 22 -4.22 -13.47 -9.94
CA SER A 22 -4.36 -13.31 -11.41
C SER A 22 -4.33 -11.84 -11.89
N HIS A 23 -4.65 -10.89 -11.05
CA HIS A 23 -4.66 -9.45 -11.35
C HIS A 23 -3.56 -8.67 -10.61
N ASP A 24 -2.65 -9.38 -9.92
CA ASP A 24 -1.50 -8.73 -9.30
C ASP A 24 -0.58 -8.16 -10.37
N VAL A 25 -0.09 -6.96 -10.13
CA VAL A 25 0.93 -6.29 -10.96
C VAL A 25 2.30 -6.32 -10.29
N VAL A 26 2.35 -6.63 -8.99
CA VAL A 26 3.58 -6.90 -8.24
C VAL A 26 3.48 -8.28 -7.60
N PHE A 27 4.47 -9.11 -7.86
CA PHE A 27 4.57 -10.47 -7.36
C PHE A 27 5.70 -10.57 -6.34
N TRP A 28 5.51 -11.39 -5.32
CA TRP A 28 6.55 -11.63 -4.32
C TRP A 28 7.22 -12.98 -4.56
N CYS A 29 8.54 -13.02 -4.44
CA CYS A 29 9.26 -14.28 -4.53
C CYS A 29 9.06 -15.10 -3.26
N GLY A 30 8.54 -16.34 -3.39
CA GLY A 30 8.39 -17.26 -2.26
C GLY A 30 9.73 -17.64 -1.59
N GLY A 31 10.84 -17.62 -2.36
CA GLY A 31 12.16 -18.01 -1.83
C GLY A 31 12.95 -16.89 -1.16
N CYS A 32 12.88 -15.65 -1.67
CA CYS A 32 13.68 -14.53 -1.14
C CYS A 32 12.85 -13.30 -0.71
N ALA A 33 11.53 -13.41 -0.75
CA ALA A 33 10.55 -12.39 -0.38
C ALA A 33 10.78 -11.02 -1.08
N MET A 34 11.38 -11.03 -2.28
CA MET A 34 11.59 -9.83 -3.07
C MET A 34 10.32 -9.52 -3.88
N PRO A 35 9.80 -8.30 -3.84
CA PRO A 35 8.72 -7.87 -4.73
C PRO A 35 9.27 -7.52 -6.13
N LEU A 36 8.55 -7.96 -7.15
CA LEU A 36 8.87 -7.81 -8.57
C LEU A 36 7.64 -7.26 -9.29
N GLU A 37 7.74 -6.07 -9.81
CA GLU A 37 6.67 -5.41 -10.56
C GLU A 37 6.76 -5.71 -12.04
N VAL A 38 5.64 -5.98 -12.68
CA VAL A 38 5.55 -6.12 -14.13
C VAL A 38 5.39 -4.74 -14.75
N VAL A 39 6.45 -4.25 -15.39
CA VAL A 39 6.45 -2.96 -16.10
C VAL A 39 6.79 -3.22 -17.56
N GLN A 40 5.89 -2.88 -18.47
CA GLN A 40 6.06 -3.07 -19.92
C GLN A 40 6.53 -4.49 -20.29
N GLY A 41 6.03 -5.50 -19.56
CA GLY A 41 6.34 -6.89 -19.77
C GLY A 41 7.69 -7.37 -19.23
N GLN A 42 8.35 -6.58 -18.42
CA GLN A 42 9.58 -6.93 -17.71
C GLN A 42 9.32 -6.97 -16.20
N LEU A 43 10.05 -7.86 -15.53
CA LEU A 43 10.07 -7.91 -14.07
C LEU A 43 11.10 -6.92 -13.52
N ILE A 44 10.63 -5.91 -12.82
CA ILE A 44 11.46 -4.89 -12.18
C ILE A 44 11.49 -5.12 -10.67
N GLU A 45 12.69 -5.26 -10.12
CA GLU A 45 12.86 -5.39 -8.66
C GLU A 45 12.40 -4.11 -7.95
N ARG A 46 11.61 -4.29 -6.88
CA ARG A 46 11.21 -3.19 -5.99
C ARG A 46 11.82 -3.40 -4.61
N ARG A 47 12.12 -2.31 -3.93
CA ARG A 47 12.52 -2.41 -2.53
C ARG A 47 11.32 -2.80 -1.71
N GLY A 48 11.37 -3.97 -1.06
CA GLY A 48 10.32 -4.50 -0.22
C GLY A 48 10.78 -4.78 1.20
N SER A 49 9.84 -4.73 2.14
CA SER A 49 10.06 -5.11 3.52
C SER A 49 8.76 -5.66 4.13
N THR A 50 8.89 -6.46 5.16
CA THR A 50 7.75 -6.95 5.95
C THR A 50 7.67 -6.15 7.24
N ALA A 51 6.50 -5.63 7.58
CA ALA A 51 6.32 -4.88 8.81
C ALA A 51 6.15 -5.81 10.01
N ARG A 52 6.75 -5.42 11.14
CA ARG A 52 6.54 -6.09 12.42
C ARG A 52 5.13 -5.81 12.93
N ALA A 53 4.44 -6.85 13.38
CA ALA A 53 3.17 -6.68 14.07
C ALA A 53 3.39 -5.94 15.40
N VAL A 54 2.58 -4.91 15.64
CA VAL A 54 2.52 -4.17 16.92
C VAL A 54 1.50 -4.81 17.84
N LEU A 55 0.40 -5.29 17.27
CA LEU A 55 -0.69 -5.94 18.00
C LEU A 55 -0.59 -7.46 17.83
N ASP A 56 -0.61 -8.17 18.94
CA ASP A 56 -0.72 -9.63 18.95
C ASP A 56 -2.20 -10.02 18.89
N LEU A 57 -2.68 -10.30 17.67
CA LEU A 57 -4.08 -10.59 17.38
C LEU A 57 -4.23 -12.08 17.02
N PRO A 58 -5.32 -12.73 17.46
CA PRO A 58 -5.62 -14.10 17.09
C PRO A 58 -5.95 -14.21 15.58
N GLY A 59 -5.70 -15.38 14.99
CA GLY A 59 -6.02 -15.67 13.58
C GLY A 59 -4.79 -16.01 12.75
N THR A 60 -5.02 -16.37 11.48
CA THR A 60 -3.95 -16.65 10.54
C THR A 60 -3.29 -15.34 10.12
N ARG A 61 -1.96 -15.28 10.20
CA ARG A 61 -1.21 -14.10 9.76
C ARG A 61 -1.13 -14.07 8.24
N ARG A 62 -1.51 -12.92 7.65
CA ARG A 62 -1.39 -12.63 6.23
C ARG A 62 -0.73 -11.29 6.05
N HIS A 63 0.02 -11.13 4.96
CA HIS A 63 0.67 -9.86 4.65
C HIS A 63 0.00 -9.26 3.41
N LEU A 64 -0.51 -8.03 3.55
CA LEU A 64 -1.10 -7.26 2.46
C LEU A 64 -0.20 -6.09 2.07
N PRO A 65 -0.06 -5.80 0.77
CA PRO A 65 0.91 -4.81 0.29
C PRO A 65 0.44 -3.38 0.50
N VAL A 66 1.37 -2.52 0.93
CA VAL A 66 1.16 -1.07 1.05
C VAL A 66 2.40 -0.36 0.52
N TRP A 67 2.24 0.53 -0.45
CA TRP A 67 3.30 1.43 -0.90
C TRP A 67 3.54 2.50 0.16
N ALA A 68 4.77 2.64 0.62
CA ALA A 68 5.24 3.75 1.43
C ALA A 68 6.11 4.65 0.55
N LEU A 69 5.68 5.89 0.36
CA LEU A 69 6.35 6.88 -0.47
C LEU A 69 6.79 8.03 0.41
N ARG A 70 8.11 8.29 0.48
CA ARG A 70 8.63 9.48 1.12
C ARG A 70 8.52 10.64 0.15
N VAL A 71 7.87 11.71 0.58
CA VAL A 71 7.54 12.83 -0.30
C VAL A 71 7.98 14.17 0.27
N GLN A 72 8.44 15.04 -0.62
CA GLN A 72 8.47 16.48 -0.39
C GLN A 72 7.22 17.09 -0.98
N VAL A 73 6.45 17.81 -0.17
CA VAL A 73 5.19 18.43 -0.60
C VAL A 73 5.36 19.93 -0.65
N ALA A 74 5.06 20.53 -1.79
CA ALA A 74 4.87 21.95 -1.95
C ALA A 74 3.36 22.25 -2.03
N SER A 75 2.93 23.33 -1.39
CA SER A 75 1.54 23.78 -1.42
C SER A 75 1.47 25.27 -1.74
N SER A 76 0.46 25.66 -2.49
CA SER A 76 0.13 27.06 -2.73
C SER A 76 -1.37 27.26 -2.63
N TRP A 77 -1.79 28.42 -2.12
CA TRP A 77 -3.19 28.81 -1.96
C TRP A 77 -3.49 30.01 -2.84
N GLU A 78 -4.66 30.03 -3.45
CA GLU A 78 -5.16 31.20 -4.16
C GLU A 78 -5.50 32.35 -3.19
N ASP A 79 -5.91 32.00 -1.96
CA ASP A 79 -6.31 32.94 -0.90
C ASP A 79 -5.26 32.96 0.22
N PRO A 80 -4.56 34.10 0.46
CA PRO A 80 -3.57 34.24 1.50
C PRO A 80 -4.11 34.05 2.94
N GLU A 81 -5.38 34.35 3.20
CA GLU A 81 -6.00 34.16 4.52
C GLU A 81 -6.15 32.66 4.83
N ARG A 82 -6.51 31.87 3.80
CA ARG A 82 -6.58 30.41 3.89
C ARG A 82 -5.19 29.79 4.10
N GLU A 83 -4.18 30.30 3.39
CA GLU A 83 -2.79 29.89 3.60
C GLU A 83 -2.35 30.10 5.06
N ALA A 84 -2.68 31.26 5.63
CA ALA A 84 -2.35 31.55 7.02
C ALA A 84 -3.03 30.58 8.02
N SER A 85 -4.28 30.17 7.73
CA SER A 85 -5.04 29.20 8.52
C SER A 85 -4.48 27.79 8.41
N ALA A 86 -3.95 27.43 7.24
CA ALA A 86 -3.39 26.11 6.95
C ALA A 86 -1.96 25.88 7.48
N LYS A 87 -1.25 26.93 7.89
CA LYS A 87 0.16 26.85 8.40
C LYS A 87 0.38 25.82 9.51
N ASN A 88 -0.70 25.42 10.20
CA ASN A 88 -0.65 24.42 11.27
C ASN A 88 -0.90 22.98 10.78
N VAL A 89 -1.15 22.77 9.49
CA VAL A 89 -1.35 21.43 8.92
C VAL A 89 0.00 20.84 8.57
N SER A 90 0.61 20.14 9.52
CA SER A 90 1.83 19.40 9.27
C SER A 90 1.51 18.10 8.55
N LEU A 91 2.04 17.92 7.35
CA LEU A 91 1.93 16.69 6.57
C LEU A 91 2.99 15.67 7.02
N SER A 92 2.69 14.40 6.79
CA SER A 92 3.65 13.31 6.98
C SER A 92 4.68 13.33 5.85
N GLU A 93 5.93 13.06 6.16
CA GLU A 93 6.96 12.79 5.14
C GLU A 93 6.68 11.49 4.38
N TRP A 94 5.98 10.52 5.03
CA TRP A 94 5.60 9.26 4.44
C TRP A 94 4.11 9.25 4.11
N VAL A 95 3.80 8.99 2.86
CA VAL A 95 2.45 8.74 2.37
C VAL A 95 2.31 7.25 2.10
N TYR A 96 1.29 6.65 2.70
CA TYR A 96 1.01 5.23 2.55
C TYR A 96 -0.18 5.05 1.61
N ILE A 97 0.01 4.28 0.55
CA ILE A 97 -1.03 3.97 -0.43
C ILE A 97 -1.29 2.47 -0.41
N THR A 98 -2.52 2.08 -0.10
CA THR A 98 -2.98 0.69 -0.13
C THR A 98 -2.79 0.13 -1.55
N ALA A 99 -2.08 -0.99 -1.67
CA ALA A 99 -1.78 -1.61 -2.96
C ALA A 99 -2.65 -2.83 -3.28
N PHE A 100 -3.57 -3.19 -2.39
CA PHE A 100 -4.57 -4.23 -2.59
C PHE A 100 -5.96 -3.62 -2.75
N ASP A 101 -6.87 -4.36 -3.37
CA ASP A 101 -8.23 -3.88 -3.63
C ASP A 101 -9.13 -4.03 -2.42
N LEU A 102 -9.75 -2.92 -2.05
CA LEU A 102 -10.81 -2.85 -1.05
C LEU A 102 -12.14 -2.46 -1.70
N HIS A 103 -13.17 -3.23 -1.46
CA HIS A 103 -14.53 -2.81 -1.74
C HIS A 103 -14.91 -1.65 -0.83
N ASN A 104 -15.44 -0.59 -1.43
CA ASN A 104 -16.02 0.54 -0.73
C ASN A 104 -15.09 1.15 0.36
N PRO A 105 -13.85 1.59 -0.01
CA PRO A 105 -12.89 2.14 0.94
C PRO A 105 -13.41 3.40 1.64
N SER A 106 -14.36 4.11 1.04
CA SER A 106 -15.03 5.27 1.66
C SER A 106 -15.85 4.89 2.90
N TYR A 107 -16.38 3.67 2.93
CA TYR A 107 -17.18 3.17 4.05
C TYR A 107 -16.33 2.49 5.12
N PHE A 108 -15.39 1.64 4.71
CA PHE A 108 -14.58 0.85 5.63
C PHE A 108 -13.30 1.55 6.09
N GLY A 109 -12.91 2.63 5.40
CA GLY A 109 -11.65 3.32 5.59
C GLY A 109 -10.52 2.69 4.77
N ASP A 110 -9.60 3.52 4.30
CA ASP A 110 -8.37 3.11 3.62
C ASP A 110 -7.25 2.99 4.66
N PRO A 111 -6.60 1.81 4.82
CA PRO A 111 -5.48 1.65 5.75
C PRO A 111 -4.34 2.61 5.47
N GLY A 112 -4.00 2.85 4.19
CA GLY A 112 -2.94 3.78 3.80
C GLY A 112 -3.22 5.20 4.29
N LEU A 113 -4.48 5.66 4.15
CA LEU A 113 -4.90 6.96 4.65
C LEU A 113 -4.72 7.06 6.17
N VAL A 114 -5.12 6.02 6.91
CA VAL A 114 -4.98 6.01 8.38
C VAL A 114 -3.52 5.96 8.80
N PHE A 115 -2.67 5.15 8.14
CA PHE A 115 -1.24 5.09 8.42
C PHE A 115 -0.56 6.44 8.17
N THR A 116 -0.91 7.13 7.08
CA THR A 116 -0.42 8.48 6.77
C THR A 116 -0.85 9.49 7.84
N GLN A 117 -2.13 9.50 8.21
CA GLN A 117 -2.66 10.42 9.22
C GLN A 117 -2.04 10.21 10.60
N LYS A 118 -1.82 8.94 10.99
CA LYS A 118 -1.20 8.57 12.27
C LYS A 118 0.32 8.65 12.24
N ARG A 119 0.93 8.95 11.07
CA ARG A 119 2.39 8.99 10.87
C ARG A 119 3.06 7.71 11.36
N VAL A 120 2.47 6.58 10.99
CA VAL A 120 2.99 5.27 11.40
C VAL A 120 4.42 5.10 10.91
N GLN A 121 5.28 4.56 11.77
CA GLN A 121 6.63 4.13 11.38
C GLN A 121 6.63 2.61 11.43
N PHE A 122 6.88 1.96 10.28
CA PHE A 122 6.96 0.51 10.23
C PHE A 122 8.36 0.05 10.65
N GLU A 123 8.41 -0.91 11.56
CA GLU A 123 9.64 -1.63 11.90
C GLU A 123 9.75 -2.88 11.04
N PRO A 124 10.94 -3.20 10.51
CA PRO A 124 11.12 -4.41 9.72
C PRO A 124 11.02 -5.67 10.58
N ALA A 125 10.46 -6.72 9.97
CA ALA A 125 10.40 -8.07 10.52
C ALA A 125 11.13 -9.06 9.59
N ALA A 126 11.08 -10.35 9.92
CA ALA A 126 11.54 -11.40 9.03
C ALA A 126 10.80 -11.32 7.70
N PRO A 127 11.51 -11.45 6.55
CA PRO A 127 10.90 -11.36 5.24
C PRO A 127 9.78 -12.38 5.05
N ALA A 128 8.63 -11.92 4.57
CA ALA A 128 7.49 -12.74 4.22
C ALA A 128 6.85 -12.18 2.94
N PRO A 129 6.35 -13.02 2.03
CA PRO A 129 5.67 -12.55 0.83
C PRO A 129 4.35 -11.86 1.20
N ALA A 130 4.03 -10.77 0.49
CA ALA A 130 2.72 -10.16 0.53
C ALA A 130 1.97 -10.48 -0.77
N LEU A 131 0.66 -10.65 -0.70
CA LEU A 131 -0.19 -11.07 -1.80
C LEU A 131 -1.28 -10.04 -2.08
N GLY A 132 -1.82 -10.06 -3.30
CA GLY A 132 -2.90 -9.17 -3.71
C GLY A 132 -2.44 -7.77 -4.08
N CYS A 133 -1.23 -7.62 -4.64
CA CYS A 133 -0.71 -6.32 -5.07
C CYS A 133 -1.25 -5.94 -6.45
N SER A 134 -2.46 -5.40 -6.48
CA SER A 134 -3.17 -5.00 -7.70
C SER A 134 -2.83 -3.57 -8.18
N ARG A 135 -2.09 -2.78 -7.39
CA ARG A 135 -1.72 -1.41 -7.73
C ARG A 135 -0.23 -1.25 -7.96
N SER A 136 0.14 -0.77 -9.15
CA SER A 136 1.51 -0.47 -9.54
C SER A 136 2.09 0.73 -8.76
N LEU A 137 3.42 0.90 -8.82
CA LEU A 137 4.07 2.08 -8.24
C LEU A 137 3.60 3.38 -8.90
N GLU A 138 3.39 3.39 -10.22
CA GLU A 138 2.96 4.59 -10.93
C GLU A 138 1.53 4.98 -10.54
N GLU A 139 0.64 4.00 -10.39
CA GLU A 139 -0.70 4.26 -9.86
C GLU A 139 -0.63 4.77 -8.41
N ALA A 140 0.21 4.17 -7.56
CA ALA A 140 0.39 4.64 -6.19
C ALA A 140 0.86 6.11 -6.13
N LYS A 141 1.79 6.51 -7.00
CA LYS A 141 2.23 7.91 -7.11
C LYS A 141 1.08 8.85 -7.49
N ALA A 142 0.22 8.45 -8.43
CA ALA A 142 -0.93 9.24 -8.84
C ALA A 142 -1.95 9.48 -7.71
N PHE A 143 -1.96 8.63 -6.67
CA PHE A 143 -2.83 8.78 -5.50
C PHE A 143 -2.25 9.67 -4.40
N ILE A 144 -1.00 10.14 -4.49
CA ILE A 144 -0.37 10.94 -3.41
C ILE A 144 -1.15 12.23 -3.15
N GLU A 145 -1.35 13.05 -4.18
CA GLU A 145 -2.02 14.35 -4.03
C GLU A 145 -3.48 14.22 -3.58
N PRO A 146 -4.33 13.36 -4.20
CA PRO A 146 -5.68 13.09 -3.71
C PRO A 146 -5.72 12.63 -2.25
N HIS A 147 -4.74 11.81 -1.84
CA HIS A 147 -4.63 11.30 -0.48
C HIS A 147 -4.33 12.41 0.52
N LEU A 148 -3.36 13.26 0.20
CA LEU A 148 -2.99 14.42 1.01
C LEU A 148 -4.13 15.44 1.07
N LEU A 149 -4.81 15.73 -0.04
CA LEU A 149 -5.99 16.60 -0.07
C LEU A 149 -7.09 16.06 0.85
N THR A 150 -7.37 14.75 0.82
CA THR A 150 -8.34 14.11 1.72
C THR A 150 -7.98 14.29 3.20
N ILE A 151 -6.68 14.27 3.53
CA ILE A 151 -6.22 14.46 4.91
C ILE A 151 -6.37 15.93 5.34
N ILE A 152 -6.05 16.87 4.46
CA ILE A 152 -6.11 18.32 4.73
C ILE A 152 -7.57 18.76 4.85
N ASP A 153 -8.45 18.33 3.94
CA ASP A 153 -9.87 18.67 3.88
C ASP A 153 -10.64 18.34 5.19
N ARG A 154 -10.18 17.33 5.91
CA ARG A 154 -10.74 17.02 7.24
C ARG A 154 -10.43 18.07 8.32
N ARG A 155 -9.56 19.02 8.05
CA ARG A 155 -9.09 20.02 9.02
C ARG A 155 -9.34 21.45 8.57
N VAL A 156 -9.21 21.72 7.28
CA VAL A 156 -9.38 23.04 6.67
C VAL A 156 -10.04 22.90 5.31
N ASP A 157 -10.78 23.91 4.88
CA ASP A 157 -11.36 23.97 3.54
C ASP A 157 -10.22 24.06 2.48
N VAL A 158 -10.17 23.09 1.59
CA VAL A 158 -9.10 22.97 0.55
C VAL A 158 -9.40 23.71 -0.75
N THR A 159 -10.46 24.52 -0.80
CA THR A 159 -10.80 25.30 -1.99
C THR A 159 -9.63 26.24 -2.35
N GLY A 160 -9.13 26.18 -3.59
CA GLY A 160 -7.99 26.97 -4.06
C GLY A 160 -6.63 26.47 -3.58
N LEU A 161 -6.55 25.29 -2.94
CA LEU A 161 -5.29 24.64 -2.62
C LEU A 161 -4.77 23.87 -3.83
N THR A 162 -3.54 24.15 -4.21
CA THR A 162 -2.75 23.34 -5.14
C THR A 162 -1.64 22.64 -4.39
N LEU A 163 -1.53 21.32 -4.58
CA LEU A 163 -0.44 20.50 -4.05
C LEU A 163 0.43 20.01 -5.20
N SER A 164 1.71 19.90 -4.93
CA SER A 164 2.62 19.09 -5.73
C SER A 164 3.50 18.25 -4.83
N ALA A 165 3.73 17.00 -5.19
CA ALA A 165 4.52 16.08 -4.40
C ALA A 165 5.65 15.48 -5.24
N VAL A 166 6.88 15.57 -4.73
CA VAL A 166 8.05 14.90 -5.31
C VAL A 166 8.39 13.69 -4.47
N VAL A 167 8.44 12.52 -5.09
CA VAL A 167 8.78 11.26 -4.41
C VAL A 167 10.30 11.14 -4.33
N GLU A 168 10.82 11.01 -3.12
CA GLU A 168 12.25 10.85 -2.84
C GLU A 168 12.65 9.40 -2.61
N ASP A 169 11.77 8.61 -2.01
CA ASP A 169 12.04 7.23 -1.65
C ASP A 169 10.77 6.38 -1.69
N VAL A 170 10.92 5.08 -1.97
CA VAL A 170 9.80 4.15 -2.12
C VAL A 170 10.15 2.81 -1.49
N VAL A 171 9.21 2.27 -0.70
CA VAL A 171 9.26 0.89 -0.17
C VAL A 171 7.88 0.25 -0.31
N LEU A 172 7.83 -0.97 -0.79
CA LEU A 172 6.62 -1.78 -0.71
C LEU A 172 6.64 -2.60 0.58
N TRP A 173 5.70 -2.35 1.47
CA TRP A 173 5.59 -3.05 2.74
C TRP A 173 4.53 -4.15 2.69
N GLY A 174 4.88 -5.34 3.17
CA GLY A 174 3.92 -6.37 3.54
C GLY A 174 3.42 -6.09 4.95
N ILE A 175 2.19 -5.61 5.08
CA ILE A 175 1.58 -5.27 6.38
C ILE A 175 0.89 -6.50 6.95
N PRO A 176 1.19 -6.89 8.21
CA PRO A 176 0.57 -8.04 8.84
C PRO A 176 -0.89 -7.77 9.18
N PHE A 177 -1.77 -8.67 8.74
CA PHE A 177 -3.19 -8.74 9.09
C PHE A 177 -3.47 -10.08 9.78
N ALA A 178 -4.34 -10.08 10.78
CA ALA A 178 -4.90 -11.27 11.38
C ALA A 178 -6.21 -11.63 10.66
N ASP A 179 -6.23 -12.76 9.96
CA ASP A 179 -7.43 -13.32 9.34
C ASP A 179 -8.17 -14.17 10.37
N GLN A 180 -9.32 -13.67 10.82
CA GLN A 180 -10.20 -14.29 11.81
C GLN A 180 -11.44 -14.91 11.15
N GLY A 181 -11.39 -15.22 9.86
CA GLY A 181 -12.49 -15.77 9.07
C GLY A 181 -13.44 -14.69 8.54
N ALA A 182 -14.31 -14.13 9.36
CA ALA A 182 -15.25 -13.07 8.93
C ALA A 182 -14.62 -11.68 8.91
N ILE A 183 -13.52 -11.48 9.63
CA ILE A 183 -12.85 -10.20 9.82
C ILE A 183 -11.36 -10.36 9.51
N LEU A 184 -10.81 -9.36 8.81
CA LEU A 184 -9.39 -9.10 8.70
C LEU A 184 -9.08 -7.87 9.56
N GLN A 185 -8.08 -8.00 10.43
CA GLN A 185 -7.65 -6.89 11.30
C GLN A 185 -6.17 -6.61 11.11
N ASP A 186 -5.81 -5.37 10.78
CA ASP A 186 -4.41 -5.01 10.69
C ASP A 186 -3.73 -5.06 12.06
N CYS A 187 -2.50 -5.52 12.08
CA CYS A 187 -1.74 -5.70 13.32
C CYS A 187 -0.85 -4.51 13.67
N ILE A 188 -1.07 -3.35 13.04
CA ILE A 188 -0.33 -2.11 13.29
C ILE A 188 -1.17 -1.16 14.15
N VAL A 189 -2.34 -0.75 13.65
CA VAL A 189 -3.23 0.21 14.31
C VAL A 189 -4.58 -0.38 14.70
N GLY A 190 -4.87 -1.62 14.30
CA GLY A 190 -6.04 -2.37 14.72
C GLY A 190 -7.32 -2.11 13.91
N LEU A 191 -7.22 -1.60 12.69
CA LEU A 191 -8.37 -1.43 11.79
C LEU A 191 -8.99 -2.78 11.46
N LYS A 192 -10.31 -2.83 11.45
CA LYS A 192 -11.08 -4.05 11.16
C LYS A 192 -11.83 -3.90 9.85
N TYR A 193 -11.71 -4.93 9.00
CA TYR A 193 -12.39 -5.02 7.73
C TYR A 193 -13.21 -6.31 7.69
N PRO A 194 -14.46 -6.29 7.22
CA PRO A 194 -15.12 -7.53 6.82
C PRO A 194 -14.24 -8.24 5.79
N ALA A 195 -14.09 -9.55 5.91
CA ALA A 195 -13.29 -10.31 4.93
C ALA A 195 -13.80 -10.11 3.49
N ALA A 196 -15.12 -9.95 3.34
CA ALA A 196 -15.75 -9.66 2.05
C ALA A 196 -15.42 -8.25 1.49
N ALA A 197 -14.76 -7.37 2.26
CA ALA A 197 -14.30 -6.08 1.75
C ALA A 197 -13.02 -6.19 0.90
N LEU A 198 -12.31 -7.33 0.96
CA LEU A 198 -11.21 -7.63 0.05
C LEU A 198 -11.72 -8.42 -1.14
N ASN A 199 -11.37 -7.97 -2.35
CA ASN A 199 -11.83 -8.61 -3.58
C ASN A 199 -11.47 -10.08 -3.64
N ASP A 200 -10.30 -10.50 -3.25
CA ASP A 200 -9.80 -11.85 -3.43
C ASP A 200 -9.47 -12.58 -2.13
N VAL A 201 -10.19 -12.28 -1.06
CA VAL A 201 -9.95 -12.95 0.22
C VAL A 201 -9.98 -14.48 0.11
N GLY A 202 -10.83 -15.04 -0.76
CA GLY A 202 -10.89 -16.47 -1.03
C GLY A 202 -9.58 -16.99 -1.64
N ALA A 203 -9.08 -16.33 -2.67
CA ALA A 203 -7.82 -16.66 -3.32
C ALA A 203 -6.62 -16.46 -2.37
N LEU A 204 -6.60 -15.39 -1.58
CA LEU A 204 -5.59 -15.16 -0.54
C LEU A 204 -5.53 -16.30 0.48
N ARG A 205 -6.66 -16.94 0.79
CA ARG A 205 -6.75 -18.06 1.73
C ARG A 205 -6.29 -19.38 1.14
N THR A 206 -6.33 -19.55 -0.18
CA THR A 206 -5.92 -20.79 -0.86
C THR A 206 -4.42 -20.87 -1.10
N VAL A 207 -3.72 -19.74 -1.12
CA VAL A 207 -2.25 -19.72 -1.21
C VAL A 207 -1.69 -20.21 0.12
N LYS A 208 -1.11 -21.42 0.11
CA LYS A 208 -0.39 -21.93 1.27
C LYS A 208 0.88 -21.13 1.47
N GLU A 209 1.07 -20.60 2.65
CA GLU A 209 2.37 -20.11 3.09
C GLU A 209 3.34 -21.31 3.08
N SER A 210 4.35 -21.23 2.19
CA SER A 210 5.39 -22.27 2.01
C SER A 210 6.46 -22.11 3.08
#